data_f0d6056e5cba64eed94df7f86c73b36e
#
_entry.id   f0d6056e5cba64eed94df7f86c73b36e
#
_cell.length_a   1.000
_cell.length_b   1.000
_cell.length_c   1.000
_cell.angle_alpha   90.00
_cell.angle_beta   90.00
_cell.angle_gamma   90.00
#
_symmetry.space_group_name_H-M   'P 1'
#
loop_
_entity.id
_entity.type
_entity.pdbx_description
1 polymer ?
#
loop_
_entity_poly.entity_id
_entity_poly.type
_entity_poly.pdbx_seq_one_letter_code
_entity_poly.pdbx_strand_id
1 'polypeptide(L)'
;AASSGFTHLCPSPDTQPCSDSGSVISLIKSKAAAAGFCELLPVAALTQDLKGSQLSNMEALAQAGCIGFSNAGYDIDNNTVLLRCYEYAATFGLKVLVQAQDRQLGDGHMHAGATATRMGLDGILVIAETLSISRHLQFMQHTGVSGHFNQLTSAAGVDLIRQAKAQGMDVTADVGIAHLCFTDTAIEGYQSQYHVQPPLREESDRKALLIGIEDGTLDAICSAHQPHESAAKCAPFAATATGMAMY
;
A
#
# COMPACT_ATOMS: atom_id res chain seq x y z
N ALA A 1 -12.04 -1.81 14.60
CA ALA A 1 -11.55 -3.06 13.98
C ALA A 1 -12.06 -4.29 14.76
N ALA A 2 -11.77 -4.45 16.07
CA ALA A 2 -12.19 -5.62 16.84
C ALA A 2 -13.71 -5.86 16.80
N SER A 3 -14.53 -4.81 16.91
CA SER A 3 -15.98 -4.90 16.82
C SER A 3 -16.48 -5.39 15.44
N SER A 4 -15.66 -5.29 14.42
CA SER A 4 -15.93 -5.75 13.05
C SER A 4 -15.27 -7.10 12.72
N GLY A 5 -14.74 -7.79 13.75
CA GLY A 5 -14.19 -9.14 13.62
C GLY A 5 -12.71 -9.24 13.26
N PHE A 6 -11.98 -8.12 13.19
CA PHE A 6 -10.53 -8.15 12.97
C PHE A 6 -9.81 -8.63 14.23
N THR A 7 -9.00 -9.67 14.10
CA THR A 7 -8.18 -10.24 15.18
C THR A 7 -6.75 -9.73 15.16
N HIS A 8 -6.23 -9.42 13.97
CA HIS A 8 -4.88 -8.93 13.74
C HIS A 8 -4.90 -7.67 12.88
N LEU A 9 -4.00 -6.74 13.15
CA LEU A 9 -3.85 -5.50 12.40
C LEU A 9 -2.37 -5.28 12.05
N CYS A 10 -2.11 -4.87 10.82
CA CYS A 10 -0.76 -4.55 10.34
C CYS A 10 -0.64 -3.03 10.17
N PRO A 11 -0.25 -2.28 11.22
CA PRO A 11 -0.06 -0.84 11.11
C PRO A 11 1.11 -0.53 10.19
N SER A 12 0.90 0.45 9.30
CA SER A 12 1.92 1.00 8.41
C SER A 12 3.01 1.73 9.20
N PRO A 13 4.25 1.86 8.67
CA PRO A 13 5.37 2.47 9.40
C PRO A 13 5.31 3.99 9.56
N ASP A 14 4.40 4.69 8.87
CA ASP A 14 4.21 6.14 8.91
C ASP A 14 3.49 6.64 10.17
N THR A 15 3.75 5.99 11.28
CA THR A 15 3.30 6.41 12.61
C THR A 15 4.07 7.65 13.11
N GLN A 16 3.60 8.28 14.19
CA GLN A 16 4.31 9.37 14.84
C GLN A 16 4.60 9.00 16.32
N PRO A 17 5.88 8.75 16.64
CA PRO A 17 7.07 8.74 15.77
C PRO A 17 7.05 7.57 14.76
N CYS A 18 7.85 7.71 13.68
CA CYS A 18 8.00 6.70 12.64
C CYS A 18 8.46 5.35 13.20
N SER A 19 7.95 4.24 12.63
CA SER A 19 8.31 2.88 13.06
C SER A 19 9.68 2.43 12.50
N ASP A 20 10.72 3.21 12.71
CA ASP A 20 12.11 2.98 12.27
C ASP A 20 13.07 2.62 13.42
N SER A 21 12.58 2.51 14.65
CA SER A 21 13.36 2.14 15.82
C SER A 21 12.67 1.06 16.67
N GLY A 22 13.46 0.19 17.32
CA GLY A 22 12.96 -0.88 18.17
C GLY A 22 12.12 -0.37 19.36
N SER A 23 12.39 0.85 19.84
CA SER A 23 11.62 1.48 20.93
C SER A 23 10.18 1.81 20.49
N VAL A 24 10.00 2.29 19.26
CA VAL A 24 8.66 2.56 18.71
C VAL A 24 7.90 1.26 18.50
N ILE A 25 8.53 0.22 17.95
CA ILE A 25 7.92 -1.09 17.81
C ILE A 25 7.48 -1.67 19.16
N SER A 26 8.33 -1.60 20.16
CA SER A 26 8.01 -2.04 21.52
C SER A 26 6.85 -1.25 22.12
N LEU A 27 6.80 0.06 21.88
CA LEU A 27 5.69 0.91 22.32
C LEU A 27 4.36 0.51 21.66
N ILE A 28 4.35 0.27 20.36
CA ILE A 28 3.16 -0.17 19.61
C ILE A 28 2.65 -1.49 20.21
N LYS A 29 3.53 -2.48 20.35
CA LYS A 29 3.17 -3.80 20.91
C LYS A 29 2.67 -3.71 22.35
N SER A 30 3.32 -2.91 23.21
CA SER A 30 2.89 -2.75 24.59
C SER A 30 1.53 -2.09 24.73
N LYS A 31 1.25 -1.06 23.90
CA LYS A 31 -0.07 -0.41 23.86
C LYS A 31 -1.15 -1.36 23.34
N ALA A 32 -0.85 -2.17 22.33
CA ALA A 32 -1.79 -3.16 21.80
C ALA A 32 -2.13 -4.22 22.86
N ALA A 33 -1.12 -4.75 23.53
CA ALA A 33 -1.30 -5.72 24.62
C ALA A 33 -2.13 -5.14 25.79
N ALA A 34 -1.88 -3.89 26.15
CA ALA A 34 -2.67 -3.21 27.19
C ALA A 34 -4.14 -2.96 26.77
N ALA A 35 -4.39 -2.71 25.49
CA ALA A 35 -5.74 -2.55 24.97
C ALA A 35 -6.53 -3.88 24.90
N GLY A 36 -5.85 -4.99 24.57
CA GLY A 36 -6.38 -6.36 24.64
C GLY A 36 -7.46 -6.69 23.59
N PHE A 37 -7.62 -5.89 22.52
CA PHE A 37 -8.67 -6.12 21.54
C PHE A 37 -8.22 -6.88 20.30
N CYS A 38 -7.09 -6.49 19.73
CA CYS A 38 -6.50 -7.10 18.53
C CYS A 38 -5.00 -7.25 18.73
N GLU A 39 -4.40 -8.24 18.08
CA GLU A 39 -2.94 -8.33 17.98
C GLU A 39 -2.46 -7.33 16.91
N LEU A 40 -1.41 -6.57 17.23
CA LEU A 40 -0.74 -5.71 16.26
C LEU A 40 0.53 -6.40 15.76
N LEU A 41 0.63 -6.48 14.45
CA LEU A 41 1.75 -7.03 13.70
C LEU A 41 2.46 -5.86 12.99
N PRO A 42 3.40 -5.15 13.64
CA PRO A 42 3.95 -3.92 13.11
C PRO A 42 4.75 -4.15 11.83
N VAL A 43 4.55 -3.28 10.85
CA VAL A 43 5.44 -3.11 9.70
C VAL A 43 6.41 -1.98 10.05
N ALA A 44 7.71 -2.20 9.79
CA ALA A 44 8.75 -1.21 10.07
C ALA A 44 9.19 -0.46 8.82
N ALA A 45 9.84 0.68 9.00
CA ALA A 45 10.34 1.49 7.90
C ALA A 45 11.57 0.86 7.23
N LEU A 46 11.63 0.84 5.90
CA LEU A 46 12.82 0.47 5.12
C LEU A 46 13.94 1.50 5.29
N THR A 47 13.58 2.78 5.36
CA THR A 47 14.52 3.88 5.53
C THR A 47 14.18 4.73 6.74
N GLN A 48 15.18 5.35 7.34
CA GLN A 48 15.01 6.23 8.51
C GLN A 48 14.07 7.39 8.16
N ASP A 49 13.11 7.66 9.05
CA ASP A 49 12.05 8.66 8.86
C ASP A 49 11.28 8.54 7.52
N LEU A 50 11.33 7.39 6.84
CA LEU A 50 10.75 7.14 5.51
C LEU A 50 11.33 8.06 4.40
N LYS A 51 12.51 8.66 4.61
CA LYS A 51 13.10 9.66 3.71
C LYS A 51 13.73 9.10 2.43
N GLY A 52 13.81 7.77 2.27
CA GLY A 52 14.40 7.15 1.08
C GLY A 52 15.91 7.36 0.91
N SER A 53 16.63 7.79 1.94
CA SER A 53 18.05 8.16 1.85
C SER A 53 19.00 7.26 2.65
N GLN A 54 18.61 6.86 3.84
CA GLN A 54 19.39 6.04 4.74
C GLN A 54 18.59 4.83 5.21
N LEU A 55 19.17 3.64 5.12
CA LEU A 55 18.52 2.39 5.55
C LEU A 55 18.26 2.42 7.06
N SER A 56 17.13 1.82 7.47
CA SER A 56 16.88 1.51 8.89
C SER A 56 17.68 0.27 9.30
N ASN A 57 17.81 0.04 10.60
CA ASN A 57 18.42 -1.19 11.13
C ASN A 57 17.36 -2.32 11.10
N MET A 58 17.17 -2.94 9.93
CA MET A 58 16.10 -3.92 9.70
C MET A 58 16.26 -5.16 10.59
N GLU A 59 17.49 -5.61 10.85
CA GLU A 59 17.73 -6.75 11.74
C GLU A 59 17.23 -6.48 13.15
N ALA A 60 17.60 -5.34 13.74
CA ALA A 60 17.15 -4.97 15.07
C ALA A 60 15.63 -4.75 15.15
N LEU A 61 15.03 -4.22 14.08
CA LEU A 61 13.58 -4.05 13.97
C LEU A 61 12.85 -5.39 13.86
N ALA A 62 13.38 -6.35 13.10
CA ALA A 62 12.86 -7.71 13.03
C ALA A 62 12.93 -8.41 14.39
N GLN A 63 14.06 -8.28 15.10
CA GLN A 63 14.22 -8.79 16.46
C GLN A 63 13.24 -8.14 17.46
N ALA A 64 12.85 -6.88 17.25
CA ALA A 64 11.79 -6.21 18.02
C ALA A 64 10.38 -6.74 17.70
N GLY A 65 10.23 -7.56 16.64
CA GLY A 65 9.01 -8.28 16.29
C GLY A 65 8.17 -7.62 15.20
N CYS A 66 8.81 -6.96 14.24
CA CYS A 66 8.16 -6.55 12.98
C CYS A 66 7.98 -7.75 12.06
N ILE A 67 6.89 -7.74 11.28
CA ILE A 67 6.56 -8.81 10.34
C ILE A 67 7.03 -8.52 8.90
N GLY A 68 7.40 -7.28 8.62
CA GLY A 68 7.82 -6.83 7.30
C GLY A 68 8.27 -5.38 7.31
N PHE A 69 8.71 -4.91 6.16
CA PHE A 69 9.32 -3.60 5.98
C PHE A 69 8.71 -2.86 4.80
N SER A 70 8.41 -1.59 4.98
CA SER A 70 7.82 -0.75 3.94
C SER A 70 8.36 0.68 4.02
N ASN A 71 8.30 1.40 2.93
CA ASN A 71 8.47 2.86 2.97
C ASN A 71 7.11 3.59 2.90
N ALA A 72 6.02 2.86 3.20
CA ALA A 72 4.64 3.32 3.05
C ALA A 72 4.39 3.90 1.64
N GLY A 73 3.69 5.01 1.52
CA GLY A 73 3.49 5.71 0.24
C GLY A 73 4.64 6.67 -0.14
N TYR A 74 5.81 6.57 0.54
CA TYR A 74 6.98 7.42 0.24
C TYR A 74 7.94 6.67 -0.68
N ASP A 75 8.13 7.18 -1.89
CA ASP A 75 9.04 6.56 -2.85
C ASP A 75 10.51 6.65 -2.41
N ILE A 76 11.28 5.64 -2.79
CA ILE A 76 12.74 5.64 -2.70
C ILE A 76 13.27 5.92 -4.11
N ASP A 77 13.44 7.20 -4.45
CA ASP A 77 13.86 7.64 -5.80
C ASP A 77 15.24 7.11 -6.19
N ASN A 78 16.14 6.97 -5.21
CA ASN A 78 17.49 6.48 -5.44
C ASN A 78 17.52 4.95 -5.57
N ASN A 79 17.70 4.47 -6.79
CA ASN A 79 17.79 3.04 -7.10
C ASN A 79 18.90 2.31 -6.33
N THR A 80 20.01 2.97 -6.01
CA THR A 80 21.07 2.35 -5.20
C THR A 80 20.62 2.12 -3.77
N VAL A 81 19.91 3.09 -3.17
CA VAL A 81 19.34 2.93 -1.84
C VAL A 81 18.30 1.81 -1.84
N LEU A 82 17.40 1.80 -2.82
CA LEU A 82 16.38 0.75 -2.96
C LEU A 82 17.01 -0.64 -3.09
N LEU A 83 18.04 -0.78 -3.94
CA LEU A 83 18.80 -2.03 -4.09
C LEU A 83 19.38 -2.49 -2.75
N ARG A 84 20.05 -1.58 -2.03
CA ARG A 84 20.65 -1.92 -0.72
C ARG A 84 19.60 -2.30 0.32
N CYS A 85 18.42 -1.66 0.33
CA CYS A 85 17.29 -2.08 1.17
C CYS A 85 16.90 -3.53 0.88
N TYR A 86 16.78 -3.90 -0.39
CA TYR A 86 16.34 -5.23 -0.81
C TYR A 86 17.40 -6.31 -0.56
N GLU A 87 18.67 -6.02 -0.83
CA GLU A 87 19.78 -6.90 -0.49
C GLU A 87 19.86 -7.16 1.02
N TYR A 88 19.69 -6.11 1.83
CA TYR A 88 19.68 -6.23 3.28
C TYR A 88 18.49 -7.07 3.75
N ALA A 89 17.29 -6.80 3.26
CA ALA A 89 16.11 -7.57 3.58
C ALA A 89 16.28 -9.05 3.17
N ALA A 90 16.79 -9.33 1.97
CA ALA A 90 17.05 -10.69 1.49
C ALA A 90 18.06 -11.44 2.36
N THR A 91 19.13 -10.77 2.83
CA THR A 91 20.15 -11.38 3.71
C THR A 91 19.57 -11.96 4.98
N PHE A 92 18.53 -11.34 5.53
CA PHE A 92 17.88 -11.77 6.78
C PHE A 92 16.52 -12.45 6.56
N GLY A 93 16.16 -12.76 5.32
CA GLY A 93 14.87 -13.40 4.99
C GLY A 93 13.65 -12.54 5.35
N LEU A 94 13.79 -11.22 5.26
CA LEU A 94 12.75 -10.26 5.63
C LEU A 94 11.84 -9.97 4.43
N LYS A 95 10.56 -9.75 4.69
CA LYS A 95 9.56 -9.42 3.66
C LYS A 95 9.47 -7.92 3.44
N VAL A 96 9.45 -7.49 2.18
CA VAL A 96 9.26 -6.09 1.80
C VAL A 96 7.83 -5.88 1.30
N LEU A 97 7.13 -4.88 1.85
CA LEU A 97 5.78 -4.49 1.45
C LEU A 97 5.86 -3.19 0.64
N VAL A 98 5.24 -3.20 -0.52
CA VAL A 98 5.29 -2.10 -1.50
C VAL A 98 3.89 -1.58 -1.77
N GLN A 99 3.65 -0.30 -1.56
CA GLN A 99 2.51 0.39 -2.16
C GLN A 99 2.96 0.93 -3.51
N ALA A 100 2.56 0.23 -4.58
CA ALA A 100 3.09 0.47 -5.91
C ALA A 100 2.42 1.65 -6.60
N GLN A 101 3.01 2.82 -6.47
CA GLN A 101 2.60 4.02 -7.20
C GLN A 101 3.83 4.90 -7.43
N ASP A 102 4.15 5.19 -8.69
CA ASP A 102 5.18 6.17 -9.04
C ASP A 102 4.71 7.57 -8.61
N ARG A 103 5.52 8.25 -7.81
CA ARG A 103 5.14 9.54 -7.20
C ARG A 103 4.97 10.65 -8.22
N GLN A 104 5.78 10.68 -9.27
CA GLN A 104 5.73 11.76 -10.27
C GLN A 104 4.53 11.63 -11.20
N LEU A 105 4.10 10.38 -11.47
CA LEU A 105 2.92 10.07 -12.28
C LEU A 105 1.64 9.91 -11.44
N GLY A 106 1.79 9.84 -10.13
CA GLY A 106 0.70 9.65 -9.17
C GLY A 106 0.15 10.94 -8.57
N ASP A 107 0.59 12.11 -9.07
CA ASP A 107 0.10 13.41 -8.62
C ASP A 107 -1.25 13.73 -9.28
N GLY A 108 -2.32 13.33 -8.62
CA GLY A 108 -3.69 13.48 -9.07
C GLY A 108 -4.68 13.08 -7.97
N HIS A 109 -5.99 13.20 -8.27
CA HIS A 109 -7.04 13.04 -7.26
C HIS A 109 -7.96 11.85 -7.49
N MET A 110 -7.94 11.28 -8.69
CA MET A 110 -8.76 10.14 -9.08
C MET A 110 -8.15 9.41 -10.27
N HIS A 111 -8.77 8.34 -10.73
CA HIS A 111 -8.38 7.66 -11.97
C HIS A 111 -8.42 8.58 -13.19
N ALA A 112 -7.37 8.56 -14.01
CA ALA A 112 -7.32 9.28 -15.28
C ALA A 112 -8.24 8.60 -16.31
N GLY A 113 -9.42 9.13 -16.50
CA GLY A 113 -10.44 8.58 -17.41
C GLY A 113 -11.50 9.59 -17.78
N ALA A 114 -12.59 9.11 -18.39
CA ALA A 114 -13.69 9.95 -18.84
C ALA A 114 -14.36 10.71 -17.69
N THR A 115 -14.46 10.08 -16.50
CA THR A 115 -15.05 10.70 -15.30
C THR A 115 -14.19 11.88 -14.82
N ALA A 116 -12.86 11.73 -14.71
CA ALA A 116 -11.95 12.81 -14.34
C ALA A 116 -12.05 14.00 -15.29
N THR A 117 -12.07 13.71 -16.61
CA THR A 117 -12.19 14.74 -17.63
C THR A 117 -13.50 15.53 -17.49
N ARG A 118 -14.63 14.85 -17.28
CA ARG A 118 -15.95 15.52 -17.08
C ARG A 118 -15.97 16.37 -15.82
N MET A 119 -15.27 15.94 -14.77
CA MET A 119 -15.22 16.63 -13.48
C MET A 119 -14.14 17.73 -13.42
N GLY A 120 -13.24 17.80 -14.40
CA GLY A 120 -12.13 18.76 -14.40
C GLY A 120 -11.13 18.49 -13.28
N LEU A 121 -10.92 17.20 -12.93
CA LEU A 121 -9.97 16.77 -11.91
C LEU A 121 -8.74 16.14 -12.56
N ASP A 122 -7.57 16.37 -11.94
CA ASP A 122 -6.33 15.74 -12.36
C ASP A 122 -6.37 14.23 -12.08
N GLY A 123 -6.04 13.46 -13.12
CA GLY A 123 -6.16 12.00 -13.10
C GLY A 123 -4.85 11.28 -12.89
N ILE A 124 -4.86 10.22 -12.09
CA ILE A 124 -3.75 9.29 -11.87
C ILE A 124 -3.81 8.18 -12.93
N LEU A 125 -2.83 8.14 -13.81
CA LEU A 125 -2.71 7.14 -14.87
C LEU A 125 -2.44 5.74 -14.29
N VAL A 126 -2.91 4.70 -14.99
CA VAL A 126 -2.59 3.29 -14.64
C VAL A 126 -1.08 3.03 -14.69
N ILE A 127 -0.36 3.70 -15.59
CA ILE A 127 1.09 3.56 -15.72
C ILE A 127 1.85 3.94 -14.43
N ALA A 128 1.29 4.80 -13.58
CA ALA A 128 1.90 5.12 -12.27
C ALA A 128 2.02 3.86 -11.38
N GLU A 129 1.03 2.99 -11.42
CA GLU A 129 1.02 1.71 -10.71
C GLU A 129 1.93 0.69 -11.41
N THR A 130 1.76 0.47 -12.71
CA THR A 130 2.47 -0.59 -13.43
C THR A 130 3.97 -0.34 -13.57
N LEU A 131 4.40 0.90 -13.70
CA LEU A 131 5.81 1.28 -13.70
C LEU A 131 6.47 0.98 -12.34
N SER A 132 5.80 1.35 -11.26
CA SER A 132 6.27 1.07 -9.91
C SER A 132 6.34 -0.44 -9.65
N ILE A 133 5.28 -1.21 -9.98
CA ILE A 133 5.30 -2.68 -9.88
C ILE A 133 6.49 -3.26 -10.65
N SER A 134 6.65 -2.88 -11.91
CA SER A 134 7.71 -3.41 -12.78
C SER A 134 9.10 -3.10 -12.22
N ARG A 135 9.31 -1.89 -11.72
CA ARG A 135 10.57 -1.47 -11.06
C ARG A 135 10.86 -2.35 -9.86
N HIS A 136 9.92 -2.53 -8.96
CA HIS A 136 10.11 -3.32 -7.75
C HIS A 136 10.31 -4.80 -8.06
N LEU A 137 9.57 -5.38 -9.01
CA LEU A 137 9.75 -6.76 -9.45
C LEU A 137 11.16 -7.03 -9.98
N GLN A 138 11.76 -6.10 -10.74
CA GLN A 138 13.14 -6.26 -11.19
C GLN A 138 14.15 -6.32 -10.04
N PHE A 139 14.00 -5.48 -9.02
CA PHE A 139 14.84 -5.54 -7.83
C PHE A 139 14.61 -6.81 -7.01
N MET A 140 13.35 -7.24 -6.85
CA MET A 140 13.01 -8.49 -6.16
C MET A 140 13.60 -9.70 -6.89
N GLN A 141 13.49 -9.75 -8.22
CA GLN A 141 14.07 -10.81 -9.04
C GLN A 141 15.62 -10.86 -8.91
N HIS A 142 16.27 -9.70 -8.88
CA HIS A 142 17.72 -9.59 -8.76
C HIS A 142 18.22 -10.02 -7.38
N THR A 143 17.53 -9.66 -6.31
CA THR A 143 17.96 -9.88 -4.92
C THR A 143 17.42 -11.15 -4.29
N GLY A 144 16.35 -11.72 -4.86
CA GLY A 144 15.64 -12.87 -4.29
C GLY A 144 14.82 -12.53 -3.04
N VAL A 145 14.59 -11.25 -2.74
CA VAL A 145 13.80 -10.83 -1.58
C VAL A 145 12.33 -11.19 -1.75
N SER A 146 11.69 -11.67 -0.69
CA SER A 146 10.24 -11.87 -0.63
C SER A 146 9.50 -10.54 -0.64
N GLY A 147 8.47 -10.40 -1.49
CA GLY A 147 7.73 -9.17 -1.66
C GLY A 147 6.22 -9.29 -1.45
N HIS A 148 5.60 -8.18 -1.05
CA HIS A 148 4.15 -8.06 -1.04
C HIS A 148 3.73 -6.71 -1.62
N PHE A 149 2.81 -6.74 -2.59
CA PHE A 149 2.27 -5.55 -3.23
C PHE A 149 0.92 -5.20 -2.63
N ASN A 150 0.87 -4.08 -1.91
CA ASN A 150 -0.34 -3.61 -1.24
C ASN A 150 -1.28 -2.89 -2.20
N GLN A 151 -2.56 -3.16 -2.07
CA GLN A 151 -3.67 -2.38 -2.65
C GLN A 151 -3.55 -2.19 -4.16
N LEU A 152 -3.42 -3.29 -4.92
CA LEU A 152 -3.49 -3.23 -6.38
C LEU A 152 -4.85 -2.68 -6.84
N THR A 153 -4.83 -1.91 -7.91
CA THR A 153 -6.03 -1.22 -8.40
C THR A 153 -6.37 -1.48 -9.86
N SER A 154 -5.42 -1.96 -10.68
CA SER A 154 -5.60 -2.08 -12.12
C SER A 154 -5.47 -3.51 -12.65
N ALA A 155 -6.16 -3.79 -13.76
CA ALA A 155 -6.02 -5.04 -14.50
C ALA A 155 -4.57 -5.30 -14.91
N ALA A 156 -3.88 -4.27 -15.40
CA ALA A 156 -2.49 -4.38 -15.81
C ALA A 156 -1.55 -4.68 -14.63
N GLY A 157 -1.84 -4.14 -13.44
CA GLY A 157 -1.11 -4.47 -12.21
C GLY A 157 -1.29 -5.93 -11.82
N VAL A 158 -2.53 -6.44 -11.85
CA VAL A 158 -2.82 -7.86 -11.61
C VAL A 158 -2.07 -8.77 -12.59
N ASP A 159 -2.04 -8.41 -13.87
CA ASP A 159 -1.33 -9.19 -14.89
C ASP A 159 0.19 -9.25 -14.64
N LEU A 160 0.80 -8.17 -14.18
CA LEU A 160 2.22 -8.15 -13.81
C LEU A 160 2.52 -9.10 -12.63
N ILE A 161 1.67 -9.09 -11.61
CA ILE A 161 1.82 -10.01 -10.46
C ILE A 161 1.60 -11.46 -10.88
N ARG A 162 0.59 -11.73 -11.72
CA ARG A 162 0.33 -13.07 -12.27
C ARG A 162 1.55 -13.60 -13.01
N GLN A 163 2.17 -12.78 -13.86
CA GLN A 163 3.40 -13.14 -14.58
C GLN A 163 4.57 -13.39 -13.64
N ALA A 164 4.77 -12.56 -12.62
CA ALA A 164 5.83 -12.73 -11.63
C ALA A 164 5.67 -14.04 -10.86
N LYS A 165 4.45 -14.37 -10.41
CA LYS A 165 4.15 -15.65 -9.75
C LYS A 165 4.40 -16.85 -10.68
N ALA A 166 3.99 -16.76 -11.95
CA ALA A 166 4.24 -17.79 -12.95
C ALA A 166 5.74 -18.02 -13.23
N GLN A 167 6.58 -17.01 -13.03
CA GLN A 167 8.05 -17.10 -13.11
C GLN A 167 8.68 -17.66 -11.82
N GLY A 168 7.88 -17.99 -10.79
CA GLY A 168 8.37 -18.53 -9.53
C GLY A 168 8.92 -17.51 -8.56
N MET A 169 8.61 -16.20 -8.75
CA MET A 169 9.01 -15.18 -7.78
C MET A 169 8.21 -15.31 -6.48
N ASP A 170 8.88 -15.14 -5.34
CA ASP A 170 8.22 -15.11 -4.03
C ASP A 170 7.54 -13.74 -3.79
N VAL A 171 6.41 -13.56 -4.46
CA VAL A 171 5.60 -12.35 -4.37
C VAL A 171 4.15 -12.67 -4.05
N THR A 172 3.55 -11.82 -3.23
CA THR A 172 2.13 -11.81 -2.89
C THR A 172 1.53 -10.44 -3.16
N ALA A 173 0.20 -10.33 -3.24
CA ALA A 173 -0.46 -9.04 -3.41
C ALA A 173 -1.82 -9.02 -2.72
N ASP A 174 -2.28 -7.83 -2.36
CA ASP A 174 -3.63 -7.60 -1.87
C ASP A 174 -4.40 -6.54 -2.67
N VAL A 175 -5.68 -6.44 -2.41
CA VAL A 175 -6.59 -5.43 -2.95
C VAL A 175 -7.42 -4.81 -1.83
N GLY A 176 -7.64 -3.50 -1.87
CA GLY A 176 -8.54 -2.84 -0.94
C GLY A 176 -10.01 -3.20 -1.23
N ILE A 177 -10.79 -3.50 -0.18
CA ILE A 177 -12.22 -3.85 -0.32
C ILE A 177 -13.00 -2.76 -1.09
N ALA A 178 -12.66 -1.48 -0.93
CA ALA A 178 -13.27 -0.40 -1.67
C ALA A 178 -13.13 -0.55 -3.19
N HIS A 179 -11.97 -1.06 -3.66
CA HIS A 179 -11.68 -1.27 -5.08
C HIS A 179 -12.44 -2.47 -5.68
N LEU A 180 -12.95 -3.37 -4.85
CA LEU A 180 -13.84 -4.45 -5.29
C LEU A 180 -15.31 -4.03 -5.35
N CYS A 181 -15.68 -3.02 -4.54
CA CYS A 181 -17.06 -2.56 -4.39
C CYS A 181 -17.41 -1.36 -5.26
N PHE A 182 -16.45 -0.46 -5.51
CA PHE A 182 -16.69 0.82 -6.16
C PHE A 182 -15.78 1.03 -7.37
N THR A 183 -16.20 1.93 -8.27
CA THR A 183 -15.44 2.38 -9.43
C THR A 183 -15.23 3.90 -9.35
N ASP A 184 -14.49 4.46 -10.30
CA ASP A 184 -14.26 5.91 -10.44
C ASP A 184 -15.56 6.72 -10.54
N THR A 185 -16.66 6.11 -11.03
CA THR A 185 -17.98 6.77 -11.11
C THR A 185 -18.59 7.08 -9.73
N ALA A 186 -18.15 6.39 -8.67
CA ALA A 186 -18.62 6.69 -7.31
C ALA A 186 -18.24 8.12 -6.85
N ILE A 187 -17.24 8.74 -7.50
CA ILE A 187 -16.78 10.09 -7.22
C ILE A 187 -17.69 11.16 -7.85
N GLU A 188 -18.54 10.79 -8.82
CA GLU A 188 -19.43 11.74 -9.52
C GLU A 188 -20.21 12.61 -8.52
N GLY A 189 -20.30 13.91 -8.83
CA GLY A 189 -20.85 14.90 -7.89
C GLY A 189 -19.88 15.29 -6.77
N TYR A 190 -18.57 15.04 -6.94
CA TYR A 190 -17.52 15.40 -5.99
C TYR A 190 -17.69 14.73 -4.61
N GLN A 191 -18.11 13.47 -4.60
CA GLN A 191 -18.34 12.69 -3.37
C GLN A 191 -17.02 12.39 -2.66
N SER A 192 -16.64 13.25 -1.72
CA SER A 192 -15.34 13.22 -1.03
C SER A 192 -15.09 11.96 -0.21
N GLN A 193 -16.14 11.23 0.21
CA GLN A 193 -15.99 9.94 0.89
C GLN A 193 -15.28 8.88 0.02
N TYR A 194 -15.33 9.01 -1.32
CA TYR A 194 -14.66 8.11 -2.26
C TYR A 194 -13.30 8.63 -2.73
N HIS A 195 -12.81 9.74 -2.14
CA HIS A 195 -11.46 10.21 -2.39
C HIS A 195 -10.46 9.33 -1.65
N VAL A 196 -9.97 8.31 -2.33
CA VAL A 196 -9.01 7.31 -1.81
C VAL A 196 -7.74 7.27 -2.64
N GLN A 197 -6.66 6.82 -2.04
CA GLN A 197 -5.38 6.60 -2.71
C GLN A 197 -4.78 5.27 -2.23
N PRO A 198 -4.46 4.36 -3.16
CA PRO A 198 -4.60 4.46 -4.63
C PRO A 198 -6.06 4.69 -5.08
N PRO A 199 -6.29 5.28 -6.29
CA PRO A 199 -7.62 5.69 -6.70
C PRO A 199 -8.50 4.51 -7.12
N LEU A 200 -9.84 4.66 -6.96
CA LEU A 200 -10.81 3.79 -7.59
C LEU A 200 -10.67 3.87 -9.11
N ARG A 201 -10.69 2.73 -9.80
CA ARG A 201 -10.50 2.62 -11.24
C ARG A 201 -11.82 2.32 -11.97
N GLU A 202 -11.73 2.07 -13.27
CA GLU A 202 -12.87 1.72 -14.09
C GLU A 202 -13.41 0.31 -13.80
N GLU A 203 -14.61 0.02 -14.32
CA GLU A 203 -15.28 -1.28 -14.12
C GLU A 203 -14.48 -2.46 -14.69
N SER A 204 -13.71 -2.24 -15.77
CA SER A 204 -12.77 -3.24 -16.32
C SER A 204 -11.70 -3.65 -15.32
N ASP A 205 -11.13 -2.68 -14.60
CA ASP A 205 -10.13 -2.91 -13.57
C ASP A 205 -10.76 -3.63 -12.36
N ARG A 206 -11.92 -3.16 -11.90
CA ARG A 206 -12.65 -3.80 -10.79
C ARG A 206 -12.95 -5.28 -11.08
N LYS A 207 -13.37 -5.61 -12.30
CA LYS A 207 -13.59 -7.01 -12.73
C LYS A 207 -12.30 -7.82 -12.72
N ALA A 208 -11.20 -7.25 -13.19
CA ALA A 208 -9.90 -7.92 -13.18
C ALA A 208 -9.38 -8.20 -11.77
N LEU A 209 -9.63 -7.29 -10.82
CA LEU A 209 -9.34 -7.52 -9.41
C LEU A 209 -10.14 -8.69 -8.82
N LEU A 210 -11.44 -8.79 -9.13
CA LEU A 210 -12.27 -9.93 -8.70
C LEU A 210 -11.75 -11.25 -9.28
N ILE A 211 -11.42 -11.28 -10.57
CA ILE A 211 -10.81 -12.46 -11.22
C ILE A 211 -9.47 -12.79 -10.55
N GLY A 212 -8.66 -11.77 -10.20
CA GLY A 212 -7.39 -11.95 -9.52
C GLY A 212 -7.52 -12.60 -8.12
N ILE A 213 -8.62 -12.36 -7.42
CA ILE A 213 -8.96 -13.06 -6.18
C ILE A 213 -9.36 -14.52 -6.47
N GLU A 214 -10.21 -14.72 -7.48
CA GLU A 214 -10.72 -16.06 -7.83
C GLU A 214 -9.62 -17.02 -8.30
N ASP A 215 -8.65 -16.50 -9.08
CA ASP A 215 -7.55 -17.30 -9.63
C ASP A 215 -6.32 -17.38 -8.71
N GLY A 216 -6.34 -16.71 -7.54
CA GLY A 216 -5.24 -16.72 -6.57
C GLY A 216 -4.06 -15.82 -6.95
N THR A 217 -4.21 -14.94 -7.93
CA THR A 217 -3.20 -13.90 -8.22
C THR A 217 -3.12 -12.89 -7.09
N LEU A 218 -4.28 -12.52 -6.52
CA LEU A 218 -4.38 -11.71 -5.30
C LEU A 218 -4.60 -12.62 -4.10
N ASP A 219 -3.78 -12.47 -3.08
CA ASP A 219 -3.71 -13.38 -1.93
C ASP A 219 -4.60 -12.95 -0.78
N ALA A 220 -4.97 -11.66 -0.73
CA ALA A 220 -5.75 -11.10 0.37
C ALA A 220 -6.61 -9.92 -0.07
N ILE A 221 -7.62 -9.63 0.76
CA ILE A 221 -8.41 -8.41 0.70
C ILE A 221 -8.11 -7.63 1.97
N CYS A 222 -7.65 -6.39 1.84
CA CYS A 222 -7.42 -5.52 2.98
C CYS A 222 -8.57 -4.52 3.16
N SER A 223 -8.79 -4.07 4.40
CA SER A 223 -9.80 -3.04 4.66
C SER A 223 -9.38 -1.67 4.11
N ALA A 224 -8.08 -1.39 4.06
CA ALA A 224 -7.55 -0.07 3.74
C ALA A 224 -8.24 1.06 4.54
N HIS A 225 -8.58 0.76 5.81
CA HIS A 225 -9.34 1.67 6.66
C HIS A 225 -8.52 2.91 7.02
N GLN A 226 -8.90 4.04 6.47
CA GLN A 226 -8.28 5.34 6.71
C GLN A 226 -9.35 6.41 6.95
N PRO A 227 -9.94 6.43 8.16
CA PRO A 227 -10.99 7.38 8.50
C PRO A 227 -10.42 8.77 8.74
N HIS A 228 -11.22 9.78 8.39
CA HIS A 228 -10.93 11.18 8.68
C HIS A 228 -12.09 11.85 9.38
N GLU A 229 -11.81 12.94 10.07
CA GLU A 229 -12.83 13.83 10.62
C GLU A 229 -13.70 14.43 9.50
N SER A 230 -14.96 14.71 9.79
CA SER A 230 -15.88 15.28 8.80
C SER A 230 -15.35 16.56 8.16
N ALA A 231 -14.65 17.41 8.94
CA ALA A 231 -14.06 18.65 8.45
C ALA A 231 -13.03 18.40 7.33
N ALA A 232 -12.24 17.33 7.40
CA ALA A 232 -11.24 16.98 6.39
C ALA A 232 -11.87 16.54 5.04
N LYS A 233 -13.16 16.24 5.03
CA LYS A 233 -13.95 15.85 3.86
C LYS A 233 -14.88 16.98 3.33
N CYS A 234 -14.91 18.14 3.97
CA CYS A 234 -15.79 19.26 3.60
C CYS A 234 -15.15 20.30 2.66
N ALA A 235 -13.87 20.16 2.34
CA ALA A 235 -13.17 21.03 1.38
C ALA A 235 -13.59 20.72 -0.08
N PRO A 236 -13.22 21.55 -1.08
CA PRO A 236 -13.28 21.15 -2.49
C PRO A 236 -12.56 19.80 -2.70
N PHE A 237 -13.08 18.94 -3.57
CA PHE A 237 -12.66 17.54 -3.68
C PHE A 237 -11.14 17.34 -3.68
N ALA A 238 -10.42 18.08 -4.52
CA ALA A 238 -8.95 18.02 -4.63
C ALA A 238 -8.21 18.38 -3.32
N ALA A 239 -8.83 19.14 -2.43
CA ALA A 239 -8.27 19.54 -1.14
C ALA A 239 -8.74 18.69 0.04
N THR A 240 -9.58 17.68 -0.20
CA THR A 240 -10.02 16.76 0.86
C THR A 240 -8.93 15.75 1.19
N ALA A 241 -8.87 15.30 2.45
CA ALA A 241 -7.98 14.23 2.84
C ALA A 241 -8.36 12.91 2.11
N THR A 242 -7.36 12.20 1.59
CA THR A 242 -7.55 10.88 0.97
C THR A 242 -7.76 9.80 2.04
N GLY A 243 -8.74 8.92 1.84
CA GLY A 243 -9.03 7.80 2.73
C GLY A 243 -10.53 7.60 2.94
N MET A 244 -10.90 6.39 3.36
CA MET A 244 -12.29 5.96 3.57
C MET A 244 -12.40 5.15 4.87
N ALA A 245 -13.51 5.28 5.58
CA ALA A 245 -13.84 4.41 6.71
C ALA A 245 -14.43 3.10 6.18
N MET A 246 -13.74 1.96 6.42
CA MET A 246 -14.05 0.64 5.83
C MET A 246 -14.20 -0.47 6.88
N TYR A 247 -14.65 -0.15 8.09
CA TYR A 247 -14.99 -1.16 9.11
C TYR A 247 -16.50 -1.31 9.27
#